data_658d272e7c3ae341bcbb8e463a878827
#
_entry.id   658d272e7c3ae341bcbb8e463a878827
#
_cell.length_a   1.000
_cell.length_b   1.000
_cell.length_c   1.000
_cell.angle_alpha   90.00
_cell.angle_beta   90.00
_cell.angle_gamma   90.00
#
_symmetry.space_group_name_H-M   'P 1'
#
loop_
_entity.id
_entity.type
_entity.pdbx_description
1 polymer ?
#
loop_
_entity_poly.entity_id
_entity_poly.type
_entity_poly.pdbx_seq_one_letter_code
_entity_poly.pdbx_strand_id
1 'polypeptide(L)'
;MRVIAFVGPSGTGKSYRSVMVSQQYGADAIIDDGLLISHGKVIAGTSAKKEPTKIASVKHALFMNPSQVNEIKKVLKRNRIKCLMILGTSDGMVNKIAKNIGVHEIEQII
;
A
#
# COMPACT_ATOMS: atom_id res chain seq x y z
N MET A 1 -4.05 1.90 -14.46
CA MET A 1 -4.08 2.39 -13.06
C MET A 1 -2.82 3.19 -12.77
N ARG A 2 -3.00 4.39 -12.28
CA ARG A 2 -1.88 5.22 -11.84
C ARG A 2 -1.39 4.75 -10.47
N VAL A 3 -0.09 4.85 -10.22
CA VAL A 3 0.52 4.47 -8.95
C VAL A 3 1.38 5.61 -8.44
N ILE A 4 1.09 6.06 -7.23
CA ILE A 4 1.89 7.07 -6.55
C ILE A 4 2.33 6.52 -5.18
N ALA A 5 3.27 7.17 -4.54
CA ALA A 5 3.74 6.75 -3.23
C ALA A 5 3.85 7.93 -2.27
N PHE A 6 3.61 7.66 -1.00
CA PHE A 6 3.82 8.61 0.08
C PHE A 6 4.83 8.02 1.05
N VAL A 7 6.00 8.64 1.14
CA VAL A 7 7.14 8.14 1.89
C VAL A 7 7.43 9.06 3.08
N GLY A 8 7.66 8.47 4.23
CA GLY A 8 8.04 9.20 5.43
C GLY A 8 8.44 8.25 6.55
N PRO A 9 9.24 8.74 7.52
CA PRO A 9 9.67 7.91 8.64
C PRO A 9 8.51 7.37 9.46
N SER A 10 8.69 6.20 10.06
CA SER A 10 7.73 5.63 11.00
C SER A 10 7.49 6.56 12.18
N GLY A 11 6.26 6.59 12.70
CA GLY A 11 5.93 7.38 13.88
C GLY A 11 5.70 8.86 13.63
N THR A 12 5.63 9.30 12.37
CA THR A 12 5.42 10.71 12.02
C THR A 12 3.97 11.06 11.69
N GLY A 13 3.02 10.16 11.97
CA GLY A 13 1.61 10.39 11.62
C GLY A 13 1.32 10.22 10.14
N LYS A 14 2.15 9.46 9.43
CA LYS A 14 2.02 9.24 7.99
C LYS A 14 0.67 8.64 7.63
N SER A 15 0.22 7.61 8.34
CA SER A 15 -1.08 6.98 8.09
C SER A 15 -2.24 7.97 8.29
N TYR A 16 -2.14 8.82 9.30
CA TYR A 16 -3.15 9.86 9.54
C TYR A 16 -3.22 10.86 8.38
N ARG A 17 -2.05 11.32 7.90
CA ARG A 17 -1.98 12.30 6.82
C ARG A 17 -2.29 11.70 5.45
N SER A 18 -2.22 10.37 5.33
CA SER A 18 -2.41 9.69 4.04
C SER A 18 -3.78 9.95 3.42
N VAL A 19 -4.82 10.06 4.24
CA VAL A 19 -6.17 10.34 3.74
C VAL A 19 -6.21 11.69 3.02
N MET A 20 -5.64 12.72 3.65
CA MET A 20 -5.59 14.06 3.07
C MET A 20 -4.73 14.08 1.79
N VAL A 21 -3.57 13.43 1.83
CA VAL A 21 -2.67 13.34 0.68
C VAL A 21 -3.34 12.57 -0.46
N SER A 22 -4.03 11.47 -0.17
CA SER A 22 -4.72 10.70 -1.20
C SER A 22 -5.80 11.52 -1.91
N GLN A 23 -6.54 12.32 -1.17
CA GLN A 23 -7.55 13.21 -1.75
C GLN A 23 -6.91 14.27 -2.63
N GLN A 24 -5.81 14.84 -2.18
CA GLN A 24 -5.09 15.88 -2.91
C GLN A 24 -4.57 15.38 -4.27
N TYR A 25 -4.15 14.13 -4.36
CA TYR A 25 -3.60 13.54 -5.57
C TYR A 25 -4.58 12.65 -6.33
N GLY A 26 -5.81 12.53 -5.86
CA GLY A 26 -6.85 11.76 -6.54
C GLY A 26 -6.70 10.25 -6.43
N ALA A 27 -6.08 9.75 -5.35
CA ALA A 27 -5.93 8.32 -5.14
C ALA A 27 -7.23 7.72 -4.59
N ASP A 28 -7.70 6.64 -5.22
CA ASP A 28 -8.92 5.92 -4.83
C ASP A 28 -8.66 4.91 -3.72
N ALA A 29 -7.42 4.44 -3.59
CA ALA A 29 -7.05 3.42 -2.63
C ALA A 29 -5.64 3.65 -2.11
N ILE A 30 -5.38 3.10 -0.93
CA ILE A 30 -4.10 3.26 -0.22
C ILE A 30 -3.64 1.88 0.22
N ILE A 31 -2.36 1.58 0.01
CA ILE A 31 -1.70 0.42 0.62
C ILE A 31 -0.89 0.92 1.81
N ASP A 32 -1.18 0.37 2.99
CA ASP A 32 -0.51 0.73 4.23
C ASP A 32 -0.35 -0.52 5.09
N ASP A 33 0.88 -0.92 5.36
CA ASP A 33 1.20 -1.99 6.31
C ASP A 33 0.47 -3.32 6.00
N GLY A 34 0.41 -3.69 4.74
CA GLY A 34 -0.27 -4.93 4.31
C GLY A 34 -1.76 -4.78 4.06
N LEU A 35 -2.33 -3.64 4.35
CA LEU A 35 -3.75 -3.35 4.18
C LEU A 35 -4.00 -2.62 2.87
N LEU A 36 -5.12 -2.94 2.23
CA LEU A 36 -5.66 -2.14 1.14
C LEU A 36 -6.89 -1.40 1.65
N ILE A 37 -6.84 -0.08 1.60
CA ILE A 37 -7.85 0.80 2.18
C ILE A 37 -8.46 1.65 1.07
N SER A 38 -9.78 1.74 1.03
CA SER A 38 -10.49 2.61 0.10
C SER A 38 -11.66 3.27 0.80
N HIS A 39 -11.81 4.58 0.62
CA HIS A 39 -12.88 5.37 1.27
C HIS A 39 -12.93 5.18 2.79
N GLY A 40 -11.76 5.11 3.42
CA GLY A 40 -11.64 4.96 4.87
C GLY A 40 -11.91 3.56 5.40
N LYS A 41 -12.09 2.56 4.53
CA LYS A 41 -12.38 1.18 4.92
C LYS A 41 -11.31 0.23 4.39
N VAL A 42 -10.94 -0.76 5.22
CA VAL A 42 -10.08 -1.85 4.78
C VAL A 42 -10.90 -2.76 3.87
N ILE A 43 -10.48 -2.89 2.61
CA ILE A 43 -11.19 -3.73 1.64
C ILE A 43 -10.43 -5.01 1.32
N ALA A 44 -9.19 -5.14 1.73
CA ALA A 44 -8.40 -6.37 1.59
C ALA A 44 -7.18 -6.32 2.49
N GLY A 45 -6.62 -7.50 2.75
CA GLY A 45 -5.38 -7.65 3.50
C GLY A 45 -5.56 -7.63 5.01
N THR A 46 -4.44 -7.83 5.70
CA THR A 46 -4.36 -7.76 7.16
C THR A 46 -3.13 -6.96 7.53
N SER A 47 -3.14 -6.38 8.74
CA SER A 47 -2.01 -5.59 9.20
C SER A 47 -0.77 -6.44 9.43
N ALA A 48 0.38 -5.98 8.95
CA ALA A 48 1.67 -6.61 9.20
C ALA A 48 2.00 -6.65 10.70
N LYS A 49 1.42 -5.76 11.49
CA LYS A 49 1.61 -5.73 12.94
C LYS A 49 1.03 -6.93 13.66
N LYS A 50 0.17 -7.71 13.01
CA LYS A 50 -0.39 -8.95 13.56
C LYS A 50 0.54 -10.14 13.44
N GLU A 51 1.61 -10.02 12.65
CA GLU A 51 2.57 -11.11 12.49
C GLU A 51 3.38 -11.33 13.76
N PRO A 52 3.68 -12.61 14.12
CA PRO A 52 4.32 -12.94 15.39
C PRO A 52 5.80 -12.56 15.46
N THR A 53 6.48 -12.37 14.34
CA THR A 53 7.90 -12.02 14.31
C THR A 53 8.13 -10.79 13.47
N LYS A 54 9.25 -10.11 13.74
CA LYS A 54 9.66 -8.94 12.96
C LYS A 54 9.91 -9.29 11.49
N ILE A 55 10.53 -10.44 11.25
CA ILE A 55 10.81 -10.89 9.87
C ILE A 55 9.51 -11.14 9.10
N ALA A 56 8.56 -11.85 9.71
CA ALA A 56 7.25 -12.09 9.11
C ALA A 56 6.50 -10.79 8.88
N SER A 57 6.57 -9.85 9.81
CA SER A 57 5.95 -8.55 9.68
C SER A 57 6.50 -7.77 8.48
N VAL A 58 7.81 -7.74 8.31
CA VAL A 58 8.45 -7.06 7.17
C VAL A 58 8.03 -7.71 5.85
N LYS A 59 8.06 -9.04 5.78
CA LYS A 59 7.64 -9.76 4.56
C LYS A 59 6.18 -9.48 4.22
N HIS A 60 5.32 -9.43 5.21
CA HIS A 60 3.90 -9.14 5.03
C HIS A 60 3.69 -7.71 4.50
N ALA A 61 4.37 -6.74 5.09
CA ALA A 61 4.28 -5.34 4.65
C ALA A 61 4.78 -5.15 3.22
N LEU A 62 5.72 -5.98 2.76
CA LEU A 62 6.29 -5.93 1.42
C LEU A 62 5.52 -6.78 0.39
N PHE A 63 4.44 -7.44 0.79
CA PHE A 63 3.65 -8.30 -0.11
C PHE A 63 4.48 -9.42 -0.74
N MET A 64 5.22 -10.14 0.10
CA MET A 64 6.08 -11.22 -0.37
C MET A 64 5.38 -12.58 -0.46
N ASN A 65 4.15 -12.70 0.05
CA ASN A 65 3.37 -13.94 0.00
C ASN A 65 2.47 -13.94 -1.25
N PRO A 66 2.58 -14.97 -2.13
CA PRO A 66 1.76 -15.03 -3.34
C PRO A 66 0.25 -14.99 -3.13
N SER A 67 -0.27 -15.59 -2.06
CA SER A 67 -1.71 -15.56 -1.79
C SER A 67 -2.16 -14.17 -1.39
N GLN A 68 -1.34 -13.43 -0.64
CA GLN A 68 -1.59 -12.04 -0.30
C GLN A 68 -1.62 -11.16 -1.56
N VAL A 69 -0.66 -11.36 -2.45
CA VAL A 69 -0.59 -10.65 -3.73
C VAL A 69 -1.84 -10.92 -4.57
N ASN A 70 -2.26 -12.18 -4.67
CA ASN A 70 -3.43 -12.56 -5.45
C ASN A 70 -4.70 -11.90 -4.92
N GLU A 71 -4.87 -11.85 -3.60
CA GLU A 71 -6.01 -11.18 -2.98
C GLU A 71 -6.05 -9.69 -3.34
N ILE A 72 -4.92 -9.01 -3.20
CA ILE A 72 -4.82 -7.58 -3.51
C ILE A 72 -5.14 -7.31 -4.99
N LYS A 73 -4.58 -8.10 -5.90
CA LYS A 73 -4.83 -7.94 -7.33
C LYS A 73 -6.31 -8.09 -7.68
N LYS A 74 -6.98 -9.09 -7.10
CA LYS A 74 -8.40 -9.33 -7.32
C LYS A 74 -9.24 -8.15 -6.85
N VAL A 75 -8.94 -7.63 -5.67
CA VAL A 75 -9.72 -6.53 -5.08
C VAL A 75 -9.47 -5.23 -5.84
N LEU A 76 -8.24 -4.94 -6.25
CA LEU A 76 -7.93 -3.77 -7.07
C LEU A 76 -8.73 -3.80 -8.38
N LYS A 77 -8.79 -4.95 -9.03
CA LYS A 77 -9.53 -5.11 -10.29
C LYS A 77 -11.04 -5.00 -10.07
N ARG A 78 -11.55 -5.68 -9.04
CA ARG A 78 -13.00 -5.69 -8.73
C ARG A 78 -13.52 -4.29 -8.43
N ASN A 79 -12.76 -3.50 -7.70
CA ASN A 79 -13.15 -2.15 -7.31
C ASN A 79 -12.77 -1.10 -8.34
N ARG A 80 -12.17 -1.48 -9.45
CA ARG A 80 -11.79 -0.58 -10.55
C ARG A 80 -10.96 0.60 -10.06
N ILE A 81 -9.97 0.31 -9.23
CA ILE A 81 -9.08 1.34 -8.68
C ILE A 81 -8.30 2.01 -9.82
N LYS A 82 -8.41 3.32 -9.94
CA LYS A 82 -7.76 4.10 -11.00
C LYS A 82 -6.44 4.69 -10.55
N CYS A 83 -6.29 5.00 -9.28
CA CYS A 83 -5.06 5.54 -8.72
C CYS A 83 -4.81 4.91 -7.35
N LEU A 84 -3.67 4.28 -7.20
CA LEU A 84 -3.25 3.62 -5.98
C LEU A 84 -2.11 4.39 -5.34
N MET A 85 -2.22 4.70 -4.05
CA MET A 85 -1.13 5.31 -3.27
C MET A 85 -0.53 4.27 -2.33
N ILE A 86 0.78 4.08 -2.41
CA ILE A 86 1.52 3.13 -1.57
C ILE A 86 2.27 3.91 -0.50
N LEU A 87 2.02 3.56 0.77
CA LEU A 87 2.73 4.14 1.90
C LEU A 87 3.96 3.30 2.24
N GLY A 88 5.05 3.97 2.56
CA GLY A 88 6.26 3.29 3.00
C GLY A 88 7.20 4.24 3.73
N THR A 89 8.28 3.67 4.26
CA THR A 89 9.30 4.42 5.00
C THR A 89 10.48 4.84 4.14
N SER A 90 10.57 4.32 2.92
CA SER A 90 11.65 4.66 1.98
C SER A 90 11.19 4.42 0.55
N ASP A 91 11.90 5.05 -0.39
CA ASP A 91 11.68 4.86 -1.82
C ASP A 91 11.84 3.37 -2.20
N GLY A 92 12.87 2.72 -1.68
CA GLY A 92 13.11 1.31 -1.93
C GLY A 92 11.95 0.42 -1.49
N MET A 93 11.36 0.71 -0.35
CA MET A 93 10.21 -0.05 0.15
C MET A 93 9.00 0.06 -0.77
N VAL A 94 8.61 1.27 -1.15
CA VAL A 94 7.42 1.45 -1.99
C VAL A 94 7.62 0.89 -3.41
N ASN A 95 8.83 1.00 -3.95
CA ASN A 95 9.15 0.39 -5.25
C ASN A 95 9.08 -1.14 -5.18
N LYS A 96 9.55 -1.74 -4.09
CA LYS A 96 9.48 -3.18 -3.90
C LYS A 96 8.04 -3.67 -3.76
N ILE A 97 7.21 -2.94 -3.03
CA ILE A 97 5.78 -3.24 -2.92
C ILE A 97 5.12 -3.21 -4.30
N ALA A 98 5.35 -2.15 -5.06
CA ALA A 98 4.78 -2.01 -6.40
C ALA A 98 5.18 -3.17 -7.31
N LYS A 99 6.46 -3.55 -7.28
CA LYS A 99 6.96 -4.69 -8.03
C LYS A 99 6.30 -5.99 -7.61
N ASN A 100 6.20 -6.23 -6.30
CA ASN A 100 5.67 -7.48 -5.77
C ASN A 100 4.18 -7.67 -6.07
N ILE A 101 3.40 -6.61 -6.03
CA ILE A 101 1.96 -6.69 -6.38
C ILE A 101 1.72 -6.57 -7.88
N GLY A 102 2.77 -6.34 -8.68
CA GLY A 102 2.66 -6.35 -10.14
C GLY A 102 1.93 -5.17 -10.74
N VAL A 103 1.97 -4.01 -10.09
CA VAL A 103 1.40 -2.78 -10.63
C VAL A 103 2.43 -2.01 -11.46
N HIS A 104 1.98 -0.96 -12.14
CA HIS A 104 2.86 -0.10 -12.92
C HIS A 104 3.89 0.60 -12.03
N GLU A 105 4.94 1.14 -12.66
CA GLU A 105 5.92 1.92 -11.94
C GLU A 105 5.27 3.10 -11.21
N ILE A 106 5.84 3.43 -10.06
CA ILE A 106 5.41 4.60 -9.30
C ILE A 106 5.75 5.86 -10.12
N GLU A 107 4.73 6.63 -10.47
CA GLU A 107 4.94 7.82 -11.30
C GLU A 107 5.39 9.03 -10.48
N GLN A 108 5.12 9.04 -9.17
CA GLN A 108 5.47 10.15 -8.29
C GLN A 108 5.60 9.67 -6.86
N ILE A 109 6.68 10.09 -6.18
CA ILE A 109 6.88 9.87 -4.74
C ILE A 109 6.71 11.21 -4.05
N ILE A 110 5.81 11.23 -3.09
CA ILE A 110 5.46 12.44 -2.35
C ILE A 110 6.28 12.54 -1.06
#